data_7f4e1911ea6698b3aad70e4a7c8b9013
#
_entry.id   7f4e1911ea6698b3aad70e4a7c8b9013
#
_cell.length_a   1.000
_cell.length_b   1.000
_cell.length_c   1.000
_cell.angle_alpha   90.00
_cell.angle_beta   90.00
_cell.angle_gamma   90.00
#
_symmetry.space_group_name_H-M   'P 1'
#
loop_
_entity.id
_entity.type
_entity.pdbx_description
1 polymer ?
#
loop_
_entity_poly.entity_id
_entity_poly.type
_entity_poly.pdbx_seq_one_letter_code
_entity_poly.pdbx_strand_id
1 'polypeptide(L)'
;MVDLLNKIDGLEEDTQKDKYLIFSIGNQSYGIDIEYVIEIIGIEPITEVPELPDYVKGVINLRGKIIPVMDVRLKFKKEPKEYDDRTCIIVVEISNISIGLIIDRVLDVVNIDEKNISPQPKTNSNKDNTNKYIKGIGKVQKEVKLLIDCYKLLEEDEIEELKNKE
;
A
#
# COMPACT_ATOMS: atom_id res chain seq x y z
N MET A 1 -2.61 -7.07 -15.11
CA MET A 1 -3.22 -5.94 -14.39
C MET A 1 -4.69 -5.71 -14.73
N VAL A 2 -5.08 -5.79 -15.99
CA VAL A 2 -6.48 -5.61 -16.40
C VAL A 2 -7.39 -6.61 -15.69
N ASP A 3 -6.97 -7.87 -15.55
CA ASP A 3 -7.75 -8.89 -14.86
C ASP A 3 -7.95 -8.57 -13.37
N LEU A 4 -6.94 -7.97 -12.74
CA LEU A 4 -7.05 -7.57 -11.33
C LEU A 4 -8.00 -6.40 -11.16
N LEU A 5 -7.97 -5.43 -12.09
CA LEU A 5 -8.89 -4.31 -12.05
C LEU A 5 -10.33 -4.80 -12.22
N ASN A 6 -10.55 -5.77 -13.12
CA ASN A 6 -11.89 -6.36 -13.31
C ASN A 6 -12.36 -7.07 -12.04
N LYS A 7 -11.46 -7.73 -11.32
CA LYS A 7 -11.81 -8.35 -10.04
C LYS A 7 -12.26 -7.31 -9.02
N ILE A 8 -11.56 -6.17 -8.98
CA ILE A 8 -11.90 -5.09 -8.07
C ILE A 8 -13.25 -4.48 -8.44
N ASP A 9 -13.44 -4.15 -9.73
CA ASP A 9 -14.67 -3.51 -10.21
C ASP A 9 -15.89 -4.44 -10.08
N GLY A 10 -15.68 -5.74 -10.14
CA GLY A 10 -16.76 -6.71 -10.01
C GLY A 10 -17.16 -7.02 -8.58
N LEU A 11 -16.45 -6.47 -7.59
CA LEU A 11 -16.76 -6.72 -6.20
C LEU A 11 -17.87 -5.79 -5.72
N GLU A 12 -18.88 -6.38 -5.09
CA GLU A 12 -19.91 -5.62 -4.41
C GLU A 12 -19.50 -5.40 -2.96
N GLU A 13 -20.11 -4.43 -2.29
CA GLU A 13 -19.75 -4.09 -0.92
C GLU A 13 -19.75 -5.31 0.02
N ASP A 14 -20.74 -6.18 -0.11
CA ASP A 14 -20.86 -7.36 0.74
C ASP A 14 -19.75 -8.37 0.52
N THR A 15 -19.09 -8.34 -0.66
CA THR A 15 -18.04 -9.29 -1.00
C THR A 15 -16.64 -8.72 -0.81
N GLN A 16 -16.52 -7.46 -0.43
CA GLN A 16 -15.20 -6.84 -0.21
C GLN A 16 -14.58 -7.22 1.13
N LYS A 17 -15.41 -7.68 2.06
CA LYS A 17 -14.93 -8.11 3.36
C LYS A 17 -13.95 -9.27 3.19
N ASP A 18 -12.84 -9.21 3.93
CA ASP A 18 -11.77 -10.24 3.91
C ASP A 18 -11.04 -10.36 2.58
N LYS A 19 -11.22 -9.41 1.68
CA LYS A 19 -10.49 -9.36 0.41
C LYS A 19 -9.28 -8.44 0.53
N TYR A 20 -8.18 -8.90 -0.03
CA TYR A 20 -6.90 -8.18 0.06
C TYR A 20 -6.25 -8.11 -1.30
N LEU A 21 -5.70 -6.95 -1.61
CA LEU A 21 -4.84 -6.79 -2.78
C LEU A 21 -3.42 -7.16 -2.34
N ILE A 22 -2.86 -8.16 -3.00
CA ILE A 22 -1.52 -8.66 -2.67
C ILE A 22 -0.51 -8.04 -3.63
N PHE A 23 0.58 -7.53 -3.07
CA PHE A 23 1.67 -6.95 -3.84
C PHE A 23 3.00 -7.35 -3.21
N SER A 24 4.07 -7.19 -3.95
CA SER A 24 5.40 -7.51 -3.46
C SER A 24 6.27 -6.28 -3.32
N ILE A 25 7.14 -6.33 -2.33
CA ILE A 25 8.28 -5.43 -2.20
C ILE A 25 9.47 -6.33 -1.94
N GLY A 26 10.41 -6.35 -2.89
CA GLY A 26 11.50 -7.32 -2.84
C GLY A 26 10.95 -8.74 -2.89
N ASN A 27 11.37 -9.55 -1.94
CA ASN A 27 10.95 -10.94 -1.87
C ASN A 27 9.78 -11.18 -0.93
N GLN A 28 9.21 -10.12 -0.37
CA GLN A 28 8.15 -10.23 0.60
C GLN A 28 6.81 -9.82 -0.01
N SER A 29 5.78 -10.61 0.30
CA SER A 29 4.40 -10.30 -0.13
C SER A 29 3.64 -9.63 0.99
N TYR A 30 2.90 -8.58 0.61
CA TYR A 30 2.08 -7.79 1.52
C TYR A 30 0.65 -7.77 1.01
N GLY A 31 -0.28 -7.47 1.89
CA GLY A 31 -1.67 -7.31 1.51
C GLY A 31 -2.29 -6.08 2.14
N ILE A 32 -3.16 -5.41 1.38
CA ILE A 32 -3.96 -4.31 1.91
C ILE A 32 -5.43 -4.61 1.66
N ASP A 33 -6.28 -4.12 2.57
CA ASP A 33 -7.72 -4.29 2.43
C ASP A 33 -8.19 -3.66 1.11
N ILE A 34 -8.94 -4.45 0.34
CA ILE A 34 -9.39 -3.99 -0.98
C ILE A 34 -10.33 -2.79 -0.88
N GLU A 35 -11.02 -2.64 0.25
CA GLU A 35 -11.97 -1.54 0.42
C GLU A 35 -11.32 -0.16 0.35
N TYR A 36 -10.02 -0.06 0.60
CA TYR A 36 -9.31 1.21 0.51
C TYR A 36 -8.78 1.50 -0.88
N VAL A 37 -8.74 0.51 -1.76
CA VAL A 37 -8.13 0.65 -3.08
C VAL A 37 -9.10 1.30 -4.05
N ILE A 38 -8.69 2.42 -4.64
CA ILE A 38 -9.48 3.10 -5.66
C ILE A 38 -9.11 2.59 -7.03
N GLU A 39 -7.81 2.53 -7.32
CA GLU A 39 -7.35 2.02 -8.60
C GLU A 39 -5.86 1.68 -8.52
N ILE A 40 -5.39 0.97 -9.54
CA ILE A 40 -3.99 0.60 -9.69
C ILE A 40 -3.53 1.16 -11.03
N ILE A 41 -2.45 1.93 -11.00
CA ILE A 41 -1.91 2.54 -12.22
C ILE A 41 -0.43 2.18 -12.36
N GLY A 42 0.10 2.32 -13.56
CA GLY A 42 1.53 2.20 -13.76
C GLY A 42 2.25 3.42 -13.21
N ILE A 43 3.57 3.35 -13.22
CA ILE A 43 4.35 4.49 -12.74
C ILE A 43 4.15 5.69 -13.70
N GLU A 44 3.97 6.87 -13.12
CA GLU A 44 3.77 8.11 -13.86
C GLU A 44 4.81 9.14 -13.44
N PRO A 45 4.99 10.21 -14.22
CA PRO A 45 5.91 11.27 -13.83
C PRO A 45 5.54 11.84 -12.46
N ILE A 46 6.54 11.95 -11.60
CA ILE A 46 6.36 12.43 -10.23
C ILE A 46 7.02 13.79 -10.11
N THR A 47 6.25 14.78 -9.62
CA THR A 47 6.78 16.10 -9.34
C THR A 47 7.26 16.14 -7.90
N GLU A 48 8.54 16.38 -7.72
CA GLU A 48 9.11 16.43 -6.38
C GLU A 48 8.62 17.68 -5.63
N VAL A 49 8.32 17.49 -4.35
CA VAL A 49 7.95 18.58 -3.44
C VAL A 49 9.05 18.66 -2.38
N PRO A 50 9.65 19.84 -2.18
CA PRO A 50 10.75 19.98 -1.22
C PRO A 50 10.28 19.81 0.23
N GLU A 51 11.22 19.47 1.10
CA GLU A 51 11.02 19.41 2.56
C GLU A 51 10.04 18.33 3.02
N LEU A 52 9.94 17.23 2.28
CA LEU A 52 9.15 16.07 2.69
C LEU A 52 10.08 14.93 3.07
N PRO A 53 9.60 13.96 3.87
CA PRO A 53 10.40 12.77 4.15
C PRO A 53 10.82 12.06 2.88
N ASP A 54 11.91 11.32 2.93
CA ASP A 54 12.48 10.66 1.75
C ASP A 54 11.54 9.65 1.10
N TYR A 55 10.64 9.04 1.88
CA TYR A 55 9.69 8.07 1.31
C TYR A 55 8.55 8.74 0.56
N VAL A 56 8.31 10.03 0.75
CA VAL A 56 7.33 10.77 -0.04
C VAL A 56 8.05 11.31 -1.27
N LYS A 57 7.77 10.69 -2.42
CA LYS A 57 8.50 11.03 -3.65
C LYS A 57 8.02 12.32 -4.29
N GLY A 58 6.82 12.73 -3.98
CA GLY A 58 6.24 13.95 -4.54
C GLY A 58 4.76 13.77 -4.82
N VAL A 59 4.30 14.35 -5.91
CA VAL A 59 2.89 14.28 -6.29
C VAL A 59 2.77 13.90 -7.76
N ILE A 60 1.62 13.31 -8.10
CA ILE A 60 1.25 13.02 -9.49
C ILE A 60 -0.05 13.74 -9.80
N ASN A 61 -0.28 13.97 -11.08
CA ASN A 61 -1.56 14.50 -11.55
C ASN A 61 -2.36 13.34 -12.13
N LEU A 62 -3.41 12.96 -11.43
CA LEU A 62 -4.28 11.88 -11.86
C LEU A 62 -5.63 12.46 -12.25
N ARG A 63 -5.85 12.61 -13.55
CA ARG A 63 -7.11 13.15 -14.10
C ARG A 63 -7.46 14.51 -13.51
N GLY A 64 -6.46 15.38 -13.37
CA GLY A 64 -6.66 16.72 -12.83
C GLY A 64 -6.59 16.81 -11.30
N LYS A 65 -6.50 15.69 -10.61
CA LYS A 65 -6.38 15.67 -9.16
C LYS A 65 -4.92 15.44 -8.77
N ILE A 66 -4.42 16.27 -7.87
CA ILE A 66 -3.04 16.15 -7.38
C ILE A 66 -3.02 15.15 -6.23
N ILE A 67 -2.25 14.10 -6.37
CA ILE A 67 -2.19 13.01 -5.39
C ILE A 67 -0.75 12.83 -4.92
N PRO A 68 -0.49 12.90 -3.60
CA PRO A 68 0.83 12.58 -3.07
C PRO A 68 1.14 11.10 -3.32
N VAL A 69 2.41 10.79 -3.56
CA VAL A 69 2.85 9.41 -3.73
C VAL A 69 3.96 9.08 -2.75
N MET A 70 3.79 7.93 -2.12
CA MET A 70 4.71 7.40 -1.11
C MET A 70 5.37 6.15 -1.64
N ASP A 71 6.69 6.08 -1.54
CA ASP A 71 7.42 4.85 -1.88
C ASP A 71 7.39 3.94 -0.65
N VAL A 72 6.63 2.86 -0.73
CA VAL A 72 6.44 1.96 0.41
C VAL A 72 7.75 1.28 0.78
N ARG A 73 8.59 0.98 -0.21
CA ARG A 73 9.90 0.40 0.03
C ARG A 73 10.73 1.30 0.96
N LEU A 74 10.75 2.59 0.69
CA LEU A 74 11.48 3.55 1.53
C LEU A 74 10.80 3.76 2.88
N LYS A 75 9.47 3.74 2.90
CA LYS A 75 8.73 3.84 4.17
C LYS A 75 9.09 2.67 5.10
N PHE A 76 9.33 1.50 4.54
CA PHE A 76 9.72 0.31 5.29
C PHE A 76 11.24 0.23 5.50
N LYS A 77 11.96 1.26 5.13
CA LYS A 77 13.43 1.36 5.30
C LYS A 77 14.19 0.27 4.56
N LYS A 78 13.68 -0.11 3.39
CA LYS A 78 14.37 -1.03 2.51
C LYS A 78 15.22 -0.26 1.50
N GLU A 79 16.15 -0.95 0.86
CA GLU A 79 17.00 -0.35 -0.16
C GLU A 79 16.17 0.22 -1.30
N PRO A 80 16.51 1.43 -1.79
CA PRO A 80 15.80 1.98 -2.94
C PRO A 80 16.02 1.12 -4.18
N LYS A 81 15.04 1.16 -5.07
CA LYS A 81 15.08 0.42 -6.33
C LYS A 81 14.58 1.33 -7.44
N GLU A 82 15.24 1.26 -8.59
CA GLU A 82 14.76 2.00 -9.74
C GLU A 82 13.40 1.47 -10.18
N TYR A 83 12.54 2.38 -10.58
CA TYR A 83 11.20 2.02 -11.07
C TYR A 83 11.32 1.45 -12.47
N ASP A 84 10.56 0.40 -12.72
CA ASP A 84 10.57 -0.28 -14.01
C ASP A 84 9.14 -0.45 -14.52
N ASP A 85 8.96 -1.25 -15.56
CA ASP A 85 7.65 -1.43 -16.19
C ASP A 85 6.67 -2.25 -15.34
N ARG A 86 7.13 -2.85 -14.26
CA ARG A 86 6.27 -3.58 -13.31
C ARG A 86 5.92 -2.76 -12.10
N THR A 87 6.64 -1.67 -11.86
CA THR A 87 6.37 -0.78 -10.74
C THR A 87 4.98 -0.17 -10.90
N CYS A 88 4.19 -0.26 -9.84
CA CYS A 88 2.81 0.22 -9.87
C CYS A 88 2.56 1.19 -8.73
N ILE A 89 1.52 1.99 -8.91
CA ILE A 89 1.02 2.88 -7.86
C ILE A 89 -0.38 2.39 -7.51
N ILE A 90 -0.56 2.01 -6.25
CA ILE A 90 -1.88 1.65 -5.72
C ILE A 90 -2.46 2.92 -5.12
N VAL A 91 -3.52 3.45 -5.74
CA VAL A 91 -4.19 4.65 -5.22
C VAL A 91 -5.18 4.20 -4.17
N VAL A 92 -5.00 4.66 -2.94
CA VAL A 92 -5.89 4.35 -1.83
C VAL A 92 -6.53 5.62 -1.31
N GLU A 93 -7.73 5.47 -0.73
CA GLU A 93 -8.41 6.58 -0.08
C GLU A 93 -8.75 6.19 1.34
N ILE A 94 -8.30 6.99 2.30
CA ILE A 94 -8.57 6.81 3.72
C ILE A 94 -8.91 8.16 4.31
N SER A 95 -10.06 8.24 4.99
CA SER A 95 -10.50 9.48 5.64
C SER A 95 -10.53 10.67 4.67
N ASN A 96 -11.00 10.44 3.45
CA ASN A 96 -11.11 11.44 2.38
C ASN A 96 -9.76 11.94 1.84
N ILE A 97 -8.69 11.23 2.16
CA ILE A 97 -7.36 11.54 1.64
C ILE A 97 -6.97 10.45 0.64
N SER A 98 -6.59 10.86 -0.57
CA SER A 98 -6.10 9.94 -1.58
C SER A 98 -4.58 10.00 -1.62
N ILE A 99 -3.95 8.84 -1.57
CA ILE A 99 -2.49 8.71 -1.61
C ILE A 99 -2.14 7.57 -2.55
N GLY A 100 -1.08 7.75 -3.32
CA GLY A 100 -0.55 6.68 -4.15
C GLY A 100 0.57 5.94 -3.43
N LEU A 101 0.49 4.64 -3.41
CA LEU A 101 1.52 3.78 -2.81
C LEU A 101 2.33 3.14 -3.94
N ILE A 102 3.60 3.50 -4.02
CA ILE A 102 4.49 2.93 -5.04
C ILE A 102 5.00 1.59 -4.51
N ILE A 103 4.73 0.52 -5.26
CA ILE A 103 5.14 -0.83 -4.88
C ILE A 103 5.84 -1.51 -6.06
N ASP A 104 6.56 -2.59 -5.79
CA ASP A 104 7.35 -3.26 -6.82
C ASP A 104 6.46 -3.94 -7.87
N ARG A 105 5.44 -4.67 -7.41
CA ARG A 105 4.64 -5.47 -8.31
C ARG A 105 3.32 -5.87 -7.66
N VAL A 106 2.22 -5.75 -8.39
CA VAL A 106 0.92 -6.27 -7.95
C VAL A 106 0.85 -7.75 -8.31
N LEU A 107 0.39 -8.58 -7.39
CA LEU A 107 0.35 -10.03 -7.58
C LEU A 107 -1.06 -10.57 -7.78
N ASP A 108 -2.00 -10.30 -6.87
CA ASP A 108 -3.33 -10.90 -6.96
C ASP A 108 -4.29 -10.22 -5.99
N VAL A 109 -5.56 -10.60 -6.08
CA VAL A 109 -6.58 -10.28 -5.09
C VAL A 109 -7.02 -11.61 -4.47
N VAL A 110 -6.92 -11.71 -3.15
CA VAL A 110 -7.22 -12.97 -2.45
C VAL A 110 -8.19 -12.72 -1.31
N ASN A 111 -8.90 -13.77 -0.93
CA ASN A 111 -9.76 -13.77 0.24
C ASN A 111 -9.03 -14.46 1.38
N ILE A 112 -8.95 -13.80 2.54
CA ILE A 112 -8.31 -14.37 3.72
C ILE A 112 -9.27 -14.24 4.89
N ASP A 113 -9.82 -15.37 5.35
CA ASP A 113 -10.71 -15.37 6.49
C ASP A 113 -9.96 -14.98 7.76
N GLU A 114 -10.66 -14.36 8.70
CA GLU A 114 -10.07 -13.96 9.98
C GLU A 114 -9.38 -15.11 10.70
N LYS A 115 -9.91 -16.32 10.58
CA LYS A 115 -9.32 -17.51 11.22
C LYS A 115 -7.94 -17.84 10.65
N ASN A 116 -7.62 -17.37 9.46
CA ASN A 116 -6.33 -17.59 8.82
C ASN A 116 -5.38 -16.40 8.98
N ILE A 117 -5.75 -15.46 9.83
CA ILE A 117 -4.92 -14.31 10.14
C ILE A 117 -4.42 -14.43 11.57
N SER A 118 -3.11 -14.49 11.73
CA SER A 118 -2.47 -14.56 13.03
C SER A 118 -1.98 -13.17 13.44
N PRO A 119 -1.99 -12.87 14.74
CA PRO A 119 -1.40 -11.62 15.18
C PRO A 119 0.10 -11.64 14.94
N GLN A 120 0.66 -10.45 14.77
CA GLN A 120 2.09 -10.31 14.57
C GLN A 120 2.81 -10.73 15.85
N PRO A 121 3.89 -11.55 15.74
CA PRO A 121 4.68 -11.89 16.92
C PRO A 121 5.26 -10.64 17.56
N LYS A 122 5.11 -10.54 18.87
CA LYS A 122 5.70 -9.42 19.61
C LYS A 122 7.19 -9.72 19.78
N THR A 123 8.01 -8.97 19.09
CA THR A 123 9.45 -9.05 19.27
C THR A 123 9.90 -7.85 20.09
N ASN A 124 10.90 -8.06 20.94
CA ASN A 124 11.45 -6.99 21.74
C ASN A 124 12.36 -6.07 20.94
N SER A 125 12.49 -6.31 19.66
CA SER A 125 13.30 -5.48 18.77
C SER A 125 12.51 -4.29 18.30
N ASN A 126 12.75 -3.14 18.89
CA ASN A 126 12.14 -1.89 18.46
C ASN A 126 12.86 -1.26 17.28
N LYS A 127 13.80 -1.98 16.69
CA LYS A 127 14.64 -1.43 15.63
C LYS A 127 14.02 -1.50 14.24
N ASP A 128 13.04 -2.38 14.06
CA ASP A 128 12.38 -2.51 12.78
C ASP A 128 11.02 -1.82 12.83
N ASN A 129 10.97 -0.61 12.27
CA ASN A 129 9.74 0.20 12.26
C ASN A 129 8.66 -0.37 11.34
N THR A 130 9.01 -1.32 10.47
CA THR A 130 8.04 -1.95 9.58
C THR A 130 6.93 -2.65 10.35
N ASN A 131 7.29 -3.21 11.52
CA ASN A 131 6.35 -3.99 12.32
C ASN A 131 5.13 -3.20 12.78
N LYS A 132 5.27 -1.90 12.96
CA LYS A 132 4.13 -1.09 13.42
C LYS A 132 3.04 -0.94 12.36
N TYR A 133 3.37 -1.19 11.09
CA TYR A 133 2.41 -1.07 10.00
C TYR A 133 1.74 -2.40 9.66
N ILE A 134 2.15 -3.48 10.30
CA ILE A 134 1.61 -4.82 10.03
C ILE A 134 0.55 -5.14 11.06
N LYS A 135 -0.69 -5.33 10.62
CA LYS A 135 -1.78 -5.65 11.54
C LYS A 135 -1.96 -7.14 11.76
N GLY A 136 -1.37 -7.98 10.91
CA GLY A 136 -1.48 -9.41 11.05
C GLY A 136 -0.74 -10.15 9.96
N ILE A 137 -0.70 -11.46 10.10
CA ILE A 137 -0.03 -12.34 9.15
C ILE A 137 -1.09 -13.27 8.58
N GLY A 138 -1.35 -13.12 7.28
CA GLY A 138 -2.33 -13.94 6.59
C GLY A 138 -1.67 -15.17 5.98
N LYS A 139 -2.32 -16.30 6.13
CA LYS A 139 -1.86 -17.55 5.52
C LYS A 139 -2.75 -17.87 4.33
N VAL A 140 -2.14 -17.94 3.16
CA VAL A 140 -2.83 -18.28 1.92
C VAL A 140 -2.11 -19.49 1.33
N GLN A 141 -2.79 -20.62 1.33
CA GLN A 141 -2.17 -21.90 0.95
C GLN A 141 -0.94 -22.16 1.83
N LYS A 142 0.24 -22.23 1.27
CA LYS A 142 1.47 -22.42 2.03
C LYS A 142 2.30 -21.15 2.17
N GLU A 143 1.74 -20.04 1.71
CA GLU A 143 2.46 -18.78 1.71
C GLU A 143 1.96 -17.84 2.80
N VAL A 144 2.83 -16.94 3.21
CA VAL A 144 2.55 -15.95 4.24
C VAL A 144 2.48 -14.58 3.59
N LYS A 145 1.43 -13.82 3.93
CA LYS A 145 1.25 -12.45 3.47
C LYS A 145 1.21 -11.53 4.69
N LEU A 146 2.00 -10.48 4.65
CA LEU A 146 2.00 -9.50 5.75
C LEU A 146 0.93 -8.46 5.47
N LEU A 147 -0.10 -8.43 6.32
CA LEU A 147 -1.25 -7.55 6.11
C LEU A 147 -0.98 -6.18 6.72
N ILE A 148 -1.10 -5.16 5.89
CA ILE A 148 -0.78 -3.79 6.27
C ILE A 148 -2.00 -3.08 6.83
N ASP A 149 -1.80 -2.37 7.93
CA ASP A 149 -2.78 -1.46 8.48
C ASP A 149 -2.58 -0.11 7.76
N CYS A 150 -3.48 0.17 6.81
CA CYS A 150 -3.35 1.39 6.02
C CYS A 150 -3.49 2.66 6.87
N TYR A 151 -4.31 2.61 7.91
CA TYR A 151 -4.44 3.75 8.81
C TYR A 151 -3.11 4.07 9.47
N LYS A 152 -2.43 3.06 9.99
CA LYS A 152 -1.13 3.27 10.63
C LYS A 152 -0.06 3.68 9.63
N LEU A 153 -0.13 3.15 8.42
CA LEU A 153 0.82 3.50 7.38
C LEU A 153 0.72 4.99 7.02
N LEU A 154 -0.51 5.52 7.00
CA LEU A 154 -0.80 6.89 6.57
C LEU A 154 -1.07 7.84 7.74
N GLU A 155 -1.10 7.35 8.98
CA GLU A 155 -1.17 8.19 10.16
C GLU A 155 0.15 8.90 10.38
N GLU A 156 0.20 9.64 11.43
CA GLU A 156 1.35 10.40 11.85
C GLU A 156 1.38 11.76 11.16
N ASP A 157 2.34 12.54 11.52
CA ASP A 157 2.50 13.92 11.10
C ASP A 157 2.64 14.06 9.59
N GLU A 158 3.05 12.99 8.90
CA GLU A 158 3.26 13.02 7.47
C GLU A 158 1.97 13.32 6.69
N ILE A 159 0.83 12.77 7.13
CA ILE A 159 -0.44 13.04 6.45
C ILE A 159 -0.85 14.49 6.64
N GLU A 160 -0.67 15.01 7.85
CA GLU A 160 -0.98 16.40 8.13
C GLU A 160 -0.09 17.33 7.33
N GLU A 161 1.19 17.01 7.21
CA GLU A 161 2.10 17.77 6.36
C GLU A 161 1.64 17.78 4.91
N LEU A 162 1.21 16.62 4.40
CA LEU A 162 0.71 16.53 3.03
C LEU A 162 -0.56 17.34 2.85
N LYS A 163 -1.46 17.31 3.82
CA LYS A 163 -2.66 18.14 3.80
C LYS A 163 -2.33 19.62 3.77
N ASN A 164 -1.39 20.04 4.59
CA ASN A 164 -1.02 21.45 4.72
C ASN A 164 -0.31 21.98 3.48
N LYS A 165 0.30 21.11 2.68
CA LYS A 165 1.01 21.51 1.46
C LYS A 165 0.15 21.43 0.20
N GLU A 166 -1.03 20.89 0.31
CA GLU A 166 -2.01 20.93 -0.76
C GLU A 166 -2.78 22.25 -0.70
#